data_a3ea312f50cc990bc5ac071ff9830420
#
_entry.id   a3ea312f50cc990bc5ac071ff9830420
#
_cell.length_a   1.000
_cell.length_b   1.000
_cell.length_c   1.000
_cell.angle_alpha   90.00
_cell.angle_beta   90.00
_cell.angle_gamma   90.00
#
_symmetry.space_group_name_H-M   'P 1'
#
loop_
_entity.id
_entity.type
_entity.pdbx_description
1 polymer ?
#
loop_
_entity_poly.entity_id
_entity_poly.type
_entity_poly.pdbx_seq_one_letter_code
_entity_poly.pdbx_strand_id
1 'polypeptide(L)'
;MVARVQNRGMAKRARGFTLIELIVAATILSILTLMALPLARVTIKREKEKQLRQALWEMRDAIDRYKEAADRGMFQTKVDSMMYPPDLDTLVKGVEGQAGKKYRFLRSIPTDPMTNSKEWGMRSMQDDADSDSWGGQNVFDVYTKSEGTGLDGTKYKDW
;
A
#
# COMPACT_ATOMS: atom_id res chain seq x y z
N MET A 1 22.37 -64.15 50.00
CA MET A 1 21.86 -63.02 50.76
C MET A 1 21.92 -61.80 49.80
N VAL A 2 20.81 -61.47 49.10
CA VAL A 2 20.80 -60.45 48.06
C VAL A 2 20.08 -59.24 48.60
N ALA A 3 20.80 -58.11 48.78
CA ALA A 3 20.23 -56.85 49.28
C ALA A 3 19.46 -56.15 48.16
N ARG A 4 18.16 -55.99 48.34
CA ARG A 4 17.25 -55.29 47.44
C ARG A 4 17.35 -53.79 47.69
N VAL A 5 18.02 -53.06 46.78
CA VAL A 5 18.09 -51.61 46.80
C VAL A 5 16.73 -51.05 46.43
N GLN A 6 16.01 -50.46 47.37
CA GLN A 6 14.76 -49.71 47.09
C GLN A 6 15.12 -48.32 46.57
N ASN A 7 14.86 -48.12 45.26
CA ASN A 7 14.96 -46.81 44.65
C ASN A 7 13.71 -45.98 45.03
N ARG A 8 13.83 -45.12 46.03
CA ARG A 8 12.79 -44.15 46.40
C ARG A 8 12.78 -43.02 45.36
N GLY A 9 11.95 -43.17 44.34
CA GLY A 9 11.63 -42.08 43.42
C GLY A 9 11.07 -40.88 44.20
N MET A 10 11.82 -39.78 44.22
CA MET A 10 11.34 -38.50 44.73
C MET A 10 10.19 -38.02 43.80
N ALA A 11 8.95 -38.20 44.23
CA ALA A 11 7.80 -37.60 43.60
C ALA A 11 7.95 -36.05 43.68
N LYS A 12 8.29 -35.39 42.57
CA LYS A 12 8.24 -33.94 42.45
C LYS A 12 6.79 -33.51 42.72
N ARG A 13 6.54 -32.86 43.86
CA ARG A 13 5.26 -32.21 44.14
C ARG A 13 5.00 -31.19 43.08
N ALA A 14 4.06 -31.44 42.18
CA ALA A 14 3.51 -30.46 41.28
C ALA A 14 2.86 -29.37 42.14
N ARG A 15 3.44 -28.17 42.13
CA ARG A 15 2.85 -27.00 42.76
C ARG A 15 1.73 -26.51 41.85
N GLY A 16 0.49 -26.57 42.31
CA GLY A 16 -0.67 -25.96 41.63
C GLY A 16 -0.65 -24.44 41.80
N PHE A 17 -1.14 -23.73 40.82
CA PHE A 17 -1.34 -22.27 40.90
C PHE A 17 -2.43 -21.92 41.90
N THR A 18 -2.21 -20.85 42.67
CA THR A 18 -3.23 -20.28 43.54
C THR A 18 -4.23 -19.43 42.75
N LEU A 19 -5.46 -19.31 43.26
CA LEU A 19 -6.48 -18.47 42.61
C LEU A 19 -5.99 -17.01 42.47
N ILE A 20 -5.30 -16.49 43.50
CA ILE A 20 -4.75 -15.12 43.46
C ILE A 20 -3.68 -14.94 42.39
N GLU A 21 -2.84 -15.93 42.18
CA GLU A 21 -1.79 -15.90 41.16
C GLU A 21 -2.39 -15.87 39.74
N LEU A 22 -3.48 -16.62 39.50
CA LEU A 22 -4.21 -16.58 38.24
C LEU A 22 -4.86 -15.21 38.01
N ILE A 23 -5.46 -14.60 39.04
CA ILE A 23 -6.08 -13.26 38.93
C ILE A 23 -5.01 -12.22 38.63
N VAL A 24 -3.88 -12.24 39.32
CA VAL A 24 -2.77 -11.31 39.08
C VAL A 24 -2.20 -11.48 37.68
N ALA A 25 -1.95 -12.72 37.25
CA ALA A 25 -1.47 -13.00 35.89
C ALA A 25 -2.45 -12.51 34.81
N ALA A 26 -3.75 -12.79 34.98
CA ALA A 26 -4.78 -12.32 34.06
C ALA A 26 -4.86 -10.80 34.00
N THR A 27 -4.72 -10.12 35.13
CA THR A 27 -4.72 -8.64 35.19
C THR A 27 -3.53 -8.05 34.43
N ILE A 28 -2.33 -8.59 34.65
CA ILE A 28 -1.10 -8.14 33.96
C ILE A 28 -1.25 -8.36 32.45
N LEU A 29 -1.71 -9.55 32.02
CA LEU A 29 -1.93 -9.85 30.60
C LEU A 29 -2.97 -8.91 29.95
N SER A 30 -4.05 -8.58 30.68
CA SER A 30 -5.07 -7.64 30.22
C SER A 30 -4.48 -6.25 29.97
N ILE A 31 -3.67 -5.74 30.89
CA ILE A 31 -3.03 -4.42 30.77
C ILE A 31 -2.08 -4.41 29.56
N LEU A 32 -1.24 -5.44 29.39
CA LEU A 32 -0.32 -5.54 28.27
C LEU A 32 -1.05 -5.61 26.93
N THR A 33 -2.15 -6.36 26.87
CA THR A 33 -2.98 -6.46 25.64
C THR A 33 -3.61 -5.13 25.27
N LEU A 34 -4.11 -4.35 26.24
CA LEU A 34 -4.69 -3.03 25.98
C LEU A 34 -3.68 -2.05 25.39
N MET A 35 -2.41 -2.15 25.75
CA MET A 35 -1.35 -1.31 25.19
C MET A 35 -0.87 -1.77 23.80
N ALA A 36 -0.93 -3.05 23.50
CA ALA A 36 -0.44 -3.61 22.24
C ALA A 36 -1.35 -3.27 21.04
N LEU A 37 -2.66 -3.23 21.21
CA LEU A 37 -3.63 -2.99 20.14
C LEU A 37 -3.46 -1.64 19.42
N PRO A 38 -3.34 -0.49 20.09
CA PRO A 38 -3.19 0.79 19.40
C PRO A 38 -1.87 0.87 18.63
N LEU A 39 -0.80 0.28 19.15
CA LEU A 39 0.51 0.26 18.48
C LEU A 39 0.46 -0.52 17.17
N ALA A 40 -0.20 -1.68 17.17
CA ALA A 40 -0.37 -2.50 15.98
C ALA A 40 -1.15 -1.74 14.87
N ARG A 41 -2.20 -1.00 15.21
CA ARG A 41 -2.97 -0.19 14.25
C ARG A 41 -2.13 0.89 13.58
N VAL A 42 -1.31 1.60 14.36
CA VAL A 42 -0.41 2.64 13.82
C VAL A 42 0.62 2.02 12.88
N THR A 43 1.19 0.87 13.22
CA THR A 43 2.17 0.19 12.37
C THR A 43 1.57 -0.26 11.04
N ILE A 44 0.37 -0.85 11.06
CA ILE A 44 -0.37 -1.24 9.84
C ILE A 44 -0.68 -0.02 8.98
N LYS A 45 -1.12 1.09 9.60
CA LYS A 45 -1.41 2.34 8.87
C LYS A 45 -0.17 2.89 8.20
N ARG A 46 0.97 2.95 8.89
CA ARG A 46 2.27 3.38 8.32
C ARG A 46 2.68 2.54 7.12
N GLU A 47 2.52 1.21 7.20
CA GLU A 47 2.87 0.34 6.09
C GLU A 47 1.97 0.58 4.87
N LYS A 48 0.67 0.76 5.07
CA LYS A 48 -0.26 1.13 3.99
C LYS A 48 0.08 2.49 3.37
N GLU A 49 0.42 3.49 4.18
CA GLU A 49 0.84 4.81 3.71
C GLU A 49 2.11 4.74 2.86
N LYS A 50 3.08 3.93 3.28
CA LYS A 50 4.30 3.69 2.50
C LYS A 50 3.98 3.04 1.15
N GLN A 51 3.13 2.02 1.14
CA GLN A 51 2.70 1.34 -0.09
C GLN A 51 1.92 2.30 -1.01
N LEU A 52 1.07 3.18 -0.46
CA LEU A 52 0.36 4.19 -1.24
C LEU A 52 1.34 5.15 -1.92
N ARG A 53 2.29 5.72 -1.18
CA ARG A 53 3.32 6.62 -1.74
C ARG A 53 4.13 5.94 -2.83
N GLN A 54 4.49 4.68 -2.64
CA GLN A 54 5.22 3.89 -3.64
C GLN A 54 4.38 3.67 -4.91
N ALA A 55 3.10 3.34 -4.78
CA ALA A 55 2.19 3.14 -5.90
C ALA A 55 1.98 4.44 -6.70
N LEU A 56 1.76 5.57 -6.01
CA LEU A 56 1.64 6.89 -6.63
C LEU A 56 2.93 7.26 -7.38
N TRP A 57 4.07 7.08 -6.75
CA TRP A 57 5.37 7.35 -7.37
C TRP A 57 5.61 6.50 -8.62
N GLU A 58 5.31 5.19 -8.57
CA GLU A 58 5.46 4.28 -9.72
C GLU A 58 4.59 4.70 -10.91
N MET A 59 3.34 5.12 -10.63
CA MET A 59 2.44 5.57 -11.70
C MET A 59 2.86 6.92 -12.27
N ARG A 60 3.24 7.89 -11.44
CA ARG A 60 3.73 9.21 -11.86
C ARG A 60 5.01 9.08 -12.68
N ASP A 61 5.96 8.26 -12.25
CA ASP A 61 7.17 7.97 -13.01
C ASP A 61 6.86 7.32 -14.38
N ALA A 62 5.86 6.44 -14.44
CA ALA A 62 5.43 5.86 -15.71
C ALA A 62 4.77 6.89 -16.65
N ILE A 63 3.98 7.84 -16.12
CA ILE A 63 3.39 8.95 -16.85
C ILE A 63 4.49 9.86 -17.41
N ASP A 64 5.48 10.22 -16.59
CA ASP A 64 6.60 11.07 -16.98
C ASP A 64 7.46 10.41 -18.08
N ARG A 65 7.75 9.11 -17.94
CA ARG A 65 8.48 8.35 -18.98
C ARG A 65 7.67 8.25 -20.28
N TYR A 66 6.35 8.14 -20.20
CA TYR A 66 5.50 8.17 -21.40
C TYR A 66 5.60 9.52 -22.10
N LYS A 67 5.47 10.62 -21.33
CA LYS A 67 5.60 11.98 -21.85
C LYS A 67 6.96 12.21 -22.49
N GLU A 68 8.05 11.83 -21.82
CA GLU A 68 9.40 11.98 -22.35
C GLU A 68 9.62 11.21 -23.67
N ALA A 69 9.06 9.99 -23.77
CA ALA A 69 9.12 9.20 -24.99
C ALA A 69 8.29 9.82 -26.13
N ALA A 70 7.11 10.39 -25.80
CA ALA A 70 6.27 11.12 -26.74
C ALA A 70 6.94 12.41 -27.24
N ASP A 71 7.54 13.19 -26.34
CA ASP A 71 8.29 14.43 -26.68
C ASP A 71 9.49 14.14 -27.60
N ARG A 72 10.11 12.96 -27.47
CA ARG A 72 11.16 12.49 -28.37
C ARG A 72 10.65 11.96 -29.70
N GLY A 73 9.34 11.94 -29.94
CA GLY A 73 8.72 11.46 -31.17
C GLY A 73 8.84 9.94 -31.37
N MET A 74 8.99 9.14 -30.29
CA MET A 74 9.12 7.69 -30.40
C MET A 74 7.84 7.00 -30.89
N PHE A 75 6.69 7.64 -30.71
CA PHE A 75 5.37 7.23 -31.19
C PHE A 75 4.46 8.45 -31.39
N GLN A 76 3.36 8.25 -32.08
CA GLN A 76 2.38 9.33 -32.31
C GLN A 76 1.39 9.42 -31.13
N THR A 77 1.08 10.65 -30.72
CA THR A 77 0.10 10.96 -29.71
C THR A 77 -1.06 11.77 -30.30
N LYS A 78 -2.20 11.80 -29.63
CA LYS A 78 -3.30 12.68 -30.02
C LYS A 78 -2.91 14.15 -29.79
N VAL A 79 -3.35 15.02 -30.69
CA VAL A 79 -3.00 16.47 -30.65
C VAL A 79 -3.40 17.12 -29.33
N ASP A 80 -4.56 16.78 -28.77
CA ASP A 80 -5.10 17.38 -27.55
C ASP A 80 -4.57 16.72 -26.25
N SER A 81 -3.72 15.68 -26.36
CA SER A 81 -3.21 14.95 -25.18
C SER A 81 -2.06 15.66 -24.45
N MET A 82 -1.47 16.71 -25.03
CA MET A 82 -0.27 17.40 -24.54
C MET A 82 0.89 16.42 -24.26
N MET A 83 1.01 15.36 -25.06
CA MET A 83 1.99 14.26 -24.94
C MET A 83 1.84 13.39 -23.69
N TYR A 84 0.74 13.54 -22.92
CA TYR A 84 0.41 12.66 -21.80
C TYR A 84 -0.42 11.46 -22.24
N PRO A 85 -0.43 10.34 -21.48
CA PRO A 85 -1.22 9.16 -21.84
C PRO A 85 -2.73 9.45 -21.77
N PRO A 86 -3.55 8.85 -22.65
CA PRO A 86 -5.01 9.04 -22.62
C PRO A 86 -5.69 8.36 -21.43
N ASP A 87 -5.10 7.29 -20.91
CA ASP A 87 -5.54 6.52 -19.76
C ASP A 87 -4.40 5.70 -19.15
N LEU A 88 -4.60 5.17 -17.93
CA LEU A 88 -3.60 4.32 -17.24
C LEU A 88 -3.40 2.97 -17.94
N ASP A 89 -4.42 2.46 -18.62
CA ASP A 89 -4.35 1.20 -19.35
C ASP A 89 -3.34 1.28 -20.51
N THR A 90 -3.22 2.42 -21.14
CA THR A 90 -2.25 2.68 -22.22
C THR A 90 -0.81 2.49 -21.72
N LEU A 91 -0.50 2.85 -20.46
CA LEU A 91 0.81 2.63 -19.86
C LEU A 91 1.14 1.14 -19.71
N VAL A 92 0.11 0.32 -19.42
CA VAL A 92 0.26 -1.13 -19.24
C VAL A 92 0.22 -1.87 -20.57
N LYS A 93 -0.74 -1.55 -21.44
CA LYS A 93 -0.87 -2.16 -22.78
C LYS A 93 0.29 -1.78 -23.67
N GLY A 94 0.80 -0.56 -23.48
CA GLY A 94 1.87 0.03 -24.28
C GLY A 94 1.36 0.61 -25.60
N VAL A 95 2.21 1.43 -26.21
CA VAL A 95 1.98 2.08 -27.50
C VAL A 95 2.93 1.54 -28.57
N GLU A 96 2.44 1.48 -29.81
CA GLU A 96 3.28 1.11 -30.96
C GLU A 96 4.07 2.33 -31.41
N GLY A 97 5.38 2.18 -31.41
CA GLY A 97 6.29 3.20 -31.90
C GLY A 97 6.75 2.94 -33.31
N GLN A 98 7.72 3.74 -33.74
CA GLN A 98 8.33 3.60 -35.06
C GLN A 98 8.93 2.18 -35.21
N ALA A 99 8.88 1.66 -36.44
CA ALA A 99 9.39 0.32 -36.80
C ALA A 99 8.71 -0.87 -36.06
N GLY A 100 7.44 -0.70 -35.59
CA GLY A 100 6.69 -1.78 -34.94
C GLY A 100 7.18 -2.15 -33.54
N LYS A 101 8.04 -1.34 -32.93
CA LYS A 101 8.49 -1.56 -31.56
C LYS A 101 7.42 -1.09 -30.58
N LYS A 102 7.04 -1.97 -29.63
CA LYS A 102 6.07 -1.65 -28.59
C LYS A 102 6.74 -1.16 -27.31
N TYR A 103 6.31 0.01 -26.82
CA TYR A 103 6.82 0.63 -25.59
C TYR A 103 5.78 0.49 -24.47
N ARG A 104 6.19 -0.12 -23.37
CA ARG A 104 5.40 -0.24 -22.14
C ARG A 104 6.07 0.54 -21.04
N PHE A 105 5.29 1.26 -20.25
CA PHE A 105 5.79 2.14 -19.19
C PHE A 105 5.44 1.63 -17.79
N LEU A 106 4.37 0.81 -17.68
CA LEU A 106 3.92 0.20 -16.44
C LEU A 106 3.69 -1.30 -16.65
N ARG A 107 4.02 -2.13 -15.67
CA ARG A 107 3.76 -3.59 -15.75
C ARG A 107 2.31 -3.93 -15.51
N SER A 108 1.73 -3.32 -14.48
CA SER A 108 0.32 -3.45 -14.11
C SER A 108 -0.07 -2.24 -13.28
N ILE A 109 -1.34 -1.84 -13.32
CA ILE A 109 -1.86 -0.79 -12.43
C ILE A 109 -1.79 -1.35 -10.99
N PRO A 110 -1.07 -0.66 -10.06
CA PRO A 110 -0.98 -1.09 -8.68
C PRO A 110 -2.33 -1.04 -7.99
N THR A 111 -2.51 -1.87 -6.96
CA THR A 111 -3.69 -1.83 -6.11
C THR A 111 -3.50 -0.75 -5.04
N ASP A 112 -4.47 0.13 -4.89
CA ASP A 112 -4.49 1.13 -3.83
C ASP A 112 -4.68 0.44 -2.45
N PRO A 113 -3.72 0.55 -1.53
CA PRO A 113 -3.80 -0.11 -0.23
C PRO A 113 -4.87 0.48 0.70
N MET A 114 -5.39 1.69 0.38
CA MET A 114 -6.42 2.35 1.19
C MET A 114 -7.82 1.91 0.81
N THR A 115 -8.11 1.79 -0.50
CA THR A 115 -9.42 1.38 -1.03
C THR A 115 -9.48 -0.11 -1.38
N ASN A 116 -8.31 -0.78 -1.45
CA ASN A 116 -8.15 -2.16 -1.94
C ASN A 116 -8.70 -2.36 -3.37
N SER A 117 -8.65 -1.32 -4.19
CA SER A 117 -9.10 -1.27 -5.58
C SER A 117 -7.96 -0.88 -6.50
N LYS A 118 -8.12 -1.13 -7.81
CA LYS A 118 -7.25 -0.60 -8.86
C LYS A 118 -7.83 0.68 -9.51
N GLU A 119 -8.89 1.20 -8.94
CA GLU A 119 -9.54 2.42 -9.42
C GLU A 119 -8.88 3.63 -8.77
N TRP A 120 -8.06 4.31 -9.54
CA TRP A 120 -7.42 5.55 -9.15
C TRP A 120 -8.22 6.76 -9.61
N GLY A 121 -8.14 7.86 -8.88
CA GLY A 121 -8.52 9.17 -9.38
C GLY A 121 -7.47 9.65 -10.38
N MET A 122 -7.90 10.35 -11.40
CA MET A 122 -7.04 10.91 -12.43
C MET A 122 -7.30 12.40 -12.56
N ARG A 123 -6.28 13.15 -12.97
CA ARG A 123 -6.38 14.56 -13.34
C ARG A 123 -5.71 14.76 -14.68
N SER A 124 -6.36 15.56 -15.53
CA SER A 124 -5.76 16.04 -16.78
C SER A 124 -4.89 17.26 -16.49
N MET A 125 -3.98 17.59 -17.40
CA MET A 125 -3.15 18.80 -17.31
C MET A 125 -4.00 20.10 -17.29
N GLN A 126 -5.20 20.04 -17.83
CA GLN A 126 -6.14 21.14 -17.92
C GLN A 126 -7.06 21.26 -16.70
N ASP A 127 -7.12 20.24 -15.86
CA ASP A 127 -7.96 20.24 -14.65
C ASP A 127 -7.30 21.09 -13.53
N ASP A 128 -8.13 21.60 -12.63
CA ASP A 128 -7.62 22.26 -11.44
C ASP A 128 -6.87 21.25 -10.53
N ALA A 129 -5.85 21.71 -9.84
CA ALA A 129 -4.97 20.85 -9.03
C ALA A 129 -5.69 20.11 -7.90
N ASP A 130 -6.81 20.62 -7.42
CA ASP A 130 -7.67 20.06 -6.38
C ASP A 130 -8.96 19.41 -6.94
N SER A 131 -9.09 19.30 -8.29
CA SER A 131 -10.25 18.71 -8.91
C SER A 131 -10.43 17.24 -8.50
N ASP A 132 -11.66 16.90 -8.11
CA ASP A 132 -12.09 15.53 -7.87
C ASP A 132 -12.75 14.88 -9.13
N SER A 133 -12.83 15.63 -10.25
CA SER A 133 -13.35 15.17 -11.53
C SER A 133 -12.26 15.19 -12.60
N TRP A 134 -12.22 14.13 -13.40
CA TRP A 134 -11.28 14.01 -14.51
C TRP A 134 -11.89 14.55 -15.80
N GLY A 135 -11.18 15.48 -16.45
CA GLY A 135 -11.60 16.07 -17.74
C GLY A 135 -11.54 15.11 -18.94
N GLY A 136 -10.87 13.96 -18.81
CA GLY A 136 -10.87 12.89 -19.82
C GLY A 136 -9.93 13.10 -21.01
N GLN A 137 -9.19 14.22 -21.07
CA GLN A 137 -8.31 14.53 -22.21
C GLN A 137 -7.00 13.75 -22.17
N ASN A 138 -6.43 13.63 -20.97
CA ASN A 138 -5.17 12.94 -20.72
C ASN A 138 -5.04 12.59 -19.23
N VAL A 139 -4.02 11.85 -18.87
CA VAL A 139 -3.66 11.57 -17.47
C VAL A 139 -2.35 12.25 -17.15
N PHE A 140 -2.44 13.38 -16.47
CA PHE A 140 -1.29 14.15 -15.96
C PHE A 140 -0.89 13.71 -14.57
N ASP A 141 -1.86 13.52 -13.68
CA ASP A 141 -1.64 13.08 -12.31
C ASP A 141 -2.66 12.03 -11.87
N VAL A 142 -2.28 11.29 -10.82
CA VAL A 142 -3.12 10.26 -10.20
C VAL A 142 -3.17 10.44 -8.70
N TYR A 143 -4.32 10.12 -8.09
CA TYR A 143 -4.54 10.20 -6.65
C TYR A 143 -5.41 9.03 -6.16
N THR A 144 -5.37 8.75 -4.86
CA THR A 144 -6.28 7.76 -4.26
C THR A 144 -7.68 8.34 -4.07
N LYS A 145 -8.70 7.51 -4.33
CA LYS A 145 -10.10 7.86 -4.04
C LYS A 145 -10.46 7.71 -2.54
N SER A 146 -9.49 7.47 -1.67
CA SER A 146 -9.71 7.33 -0.24
C SER A 146 -9.96 8.69 0.42
N GLU A 147 -11.08 8.81 1.15
CA GLU A 147 -11.43 9.98 1.97
C GLU A 147 -10.64 10.03 3.30
N GLY A 148 -9.75 9.07 3.54
CA GLY A 148 -9.00 8.94 4.78
C GLY A 148 -7.93 10.03 4.94
N THR A 149 -7.43 10.13 6.19
CA THR A 149 -6.38 11.08 6.58
C THR A 149 -5.14 10.33 7.03
N GLY A 150 -3.99 10.80 6.63
CA GLY A 150 -2.69 10.27 6.99
C GLY A 150 -2.36 10.41 8.48
N LEU A 151 -1.28 9.78 8.91
CA LEU A 151 -0.74 9.95 10.27
C LEU A 151 -0.17 11.37 10.48
N ASP A 152 0.16 12.05 9.40
CA ASP A 152 0.63 13.44 9.37
C ASP A 152 -0.52 14.48 9.38
N GLY A 153 -1.79 14.03 9.33
CA GLY A 153 -2.97 14.86 9.30
C GLY A 153 -3.40 15.32 7.91
N THR A 154 -2.66 15.02 6.84
CA THR A 154 -3.03 15.35 5.46
C THR A 154 -4.03 14.33 4.90
N LYS A 155 -4.91 14.75 3.98
CA LYS A 155 -5.80 13.81 3.29
C LYS A 155 -5.01 12.99 2.29
N TYR A 156 -5.33 11.69 2.16
CA TYR A 156 -4.63 10.83 1.20
C TYR A 156 -4.81 11.28 -0.25
N LYS A 157 -5.94 11.87 -0.60
CA LYS A 157 -6.20 12.39 -1.95
C LYS A 157 -5.30 13.56 -2.38
N ASP A 158 -4.63 14.18 -1.41
CA ASP A 158 -3.74 15.32 -1.63
C ASP A 158 -2.25 14.90 -1.72
N TRP A 159 -1.98 13.60 -1.70
CA TRP A 159 -0.60 13.03 -1.71
C TRP A 159 0.00 12.93 -3.12
#